data_a72137fcc91e38771c57d5c301cf836b
#
_entry.id   a72137fcc91e38771c57d5c301cf836b
#
_cell.length_a   1.000
_cell.length_b   1.000
_cell.length_c   1.000
_cell.angle_alpha   90.00
_cell.angle_beta   90.00
_cell.angle_gamma   90.00
#
_symmetry.space_group_name_H-M   'P 1'
#
loop_
_entity.id
_entity.type
_entity.pdbx_description
1 polymer ?
#
loop_
_entity_poly.entity_id
_entity_poly.type
_entity_poly.pdbx_seq_one_letter_code
_entity_poly.pdbx_strand_id
1 'polypeptide(L)'
;MATPQSVSSSSEVLIRPAVENEAADIFRLISDNLAVGHLLPRSFDEVAIHIPRFLVAVGPTGIIACGELAELSPRVAEVRSFVVSEQYRKQGFGKQLLTEILAVARSQEFPLLCAFTHNPRTFIKLGFSIVPHHWIPEKVSINCHSCVWFRRCHQYAVVFDLKSRTSQA
;
A
#
# COMPACT_ATOMS: atom_id res chain seq x y z
N MET A 1 -23.23 43.78 -13.07
CA MET A 1 -22.51 43.27 -11.89
C MET A 1 -22.34 41.75 -12.08
N ALA A 2 -21.19 41.33 -12.51
CA ALA A 2 -20.87 39.91 -12.74
C ALA A 2 -20.27 39.35 -11.48
N THR A 3 -20.89 38.31 -10.91
CA THR A 3 -20.42 37.55 -9.78
C THR A 3 -19.20 36.72 -10.22
N PRO A 4 -18.06 36.74 -9.51
CA PRO A 4 -16.98 35.83 -9.83
C PRO A 4 -17.35 34.41 -9.43
N GLN A 5 -17.40 33.52 -10.40
CA GLN A 5 -17.50 32.09 -10.17
C GLN A 5 -16.19 31.65 -9.50
N SER A 6 -16.29 31.19 -8.25
CA SER A 6 -15.20 30.52 -7.56
C SER A 6 -14.90 29.21 -8.27
N VAL A 7 -13.81 29.19 -9.03
CA VAL A 7 -13.22 27.96 -9.56
C VAL A 7 -12.66 27.20 -8.34
N SER A 8 -13.42 26.22 -7.86
CA SER A 8 -12.90 25.21 -6.94
C SER A 8 -11.86 24.40 -7.70
N SER A 9 -10.59 24.75 -7.55
CA SER A 9 -9.49 23.89 -7.99
C SER A 9 -9.44 22.70 -7.02
N SER A 10 -10.18 21.64 -7.33
CA SER A 10 -9.89 20.34 -6.79
C SER A 10 -8.49 19.98 -7.28
N SER A 11 -7.50 20.13 -6.40
CA SER A 11 -6.12 19.75 -6.67
C SER A 11 -6.11 18.25 -7.00
N GLU A 12 -5.95 17.96 -8.28
CA GLU A 12 -5.99 16.62 -8.84
C GLU A 12 -4.83 15.81 -8.26
N VAL A 13 -5.13 14.73 -7.55
CA VAL A 13 -4.13 13.81 -7.04
C VAL A 13 -3.88 12.75 -8.10
N LEU A 14 -2.63 12.64 -8.53
CA LEU A 14 -2.19 11.68 -9.53
C LEU A 14 -1.60 10.44 -8.84
N ILE A 15 -2.13 9.25 -9.16
CA ILE A 15 -1.56 7.98 -8.73
C ILE A 15 -0.77 7.38 -9.90
N ARG A 16 0.49 7.02 -9.65
CA ARG A 16 1.40 6.49 -10.66
C ARG A 16 2.53 5.66 -10.04
N PRO A 17 3.29 4.89 -10.85
CA PRO A 17 4.55 4.31 -10.39
C PRO A 17 5.53 5.39 -9.91
N ALA A 18 6.30 5.07 -8.88
CA ALA A 18 7.37 5.93 -8.39
C ALA A 18 8.55 5.98 -9.38
N VAL A 19 9.31 7.06 -9.34
CA VAL A 19 10.54 7.24 -10.11
C VAL A 19 11.76 7.32 -9.19
N GLU A 20 12.96 7.03 -9.72
CA GLU A 20 14.19 6.85 -8.93
C GLU A 20 14.49 8.01 -7.98
N ASN A 21 14.31 9.25 -8.41
CA ASN A 21 14.57 10.43 -7.62
C ASN A 21 13.57 10.68 -6.47
N GLU A 22 12.55 9.86 -6.35
CA GLU A 22 11.53 9.94 -5.28
C GLU A 22 11.86 9.09 -4.06
N ALA A 23 12.96 8.32 -4.09
CA ALA A 23 13.34 7.42 -2.98
C ALA A 23 13.43 8.16 -1.62
N ALA A 24 13.98 9.38 -1.62
CA ALA A 24 14.11 10.17 -0.40
C ALA A 24 12.75 10.63 0.16
N ASP A 25 11.82 11.02 -0.70
CA ASP A 25 10.48 11.46 -0.27
C ASP A 25 9.65 10.29 0.23
N ILE A 26 9.72 9.14 -0.45
CA ILE A 26 9.06 7.89 -0.01
C ILE A 26 9.63 7.44 1.33
N PHE A 27 10.97 7.41 1.47
CA PHE A 27 11.63 7.04 2.73
C PHE A 27 11.20 7.95 3.88
N ARG A 28 11.16 9.28 3.64
CA ARG A 28 10.70 10.27 4.62
C ARG A 28 9.25 10.01 5.01
N LEU A 29 8.36 9.82 4.03
CA LEU A 29 6.94 9.55 4.28
C LEU A 29 6.76 8.30 5.14
N ILE A 30 7.49 7.22 4.87
CA ILE A 30 7.46 5.99 5.69
C ILE A 30 7.98 6.29 7.10
N SER A 31 9.14 6.95 7.22
CA SER A 31 9.81 7.23 8.50
C SER A 31 8.96 8.10 9.43
N ASP A 32 8.35 9.15 8.88
CA ASP A 32 7.48 10.07 9.63
C ASP A 32 6.20 9.40 10.14
N ASN A 33 5.84 8.26 9.56
CA ASN A 33 4.61 7.53 9.90
C ASN A 33 4.85 6.19 10.62
N LEU A 34 6.08 5.87 11.03
CA LEU A 34 6.40 4.61 11.70
C LEU A 34 5.56 4.38 12.96
N ALA A 35 5.53 5.36 13.86
CA ALA A 35 4.82 5.24 15.13
C ALA A 35 3.29 5.26 14.97
N VAL A 36 2.79 6.16 14.14
CA VAL A 36 1.34 6.36 13.93
C VAL A 36 0.75 5.29 12.99
N GLY A 37 1.51 4.91 11.98
CA GLY A 37 1.10 3.92 10.98
C GLY A 37 1.36 2.48 11.37
N HIS A 38 2.04 2.24 12.50
CA HIS A 38 2.49 0.91 12.91
C HIS A 38 3.27 0.18 11.80
N LEU A 39 4.11 0.92 11.09
CA LEU A 39 4.95 0.40 10.01
C LEU A 39 6.23 -0.21 10.58
N LEU A 40 6.77 -1.19 9.87
CA LEU A 40 8.12 -1.67 10.17
C LEU A 40 9.16 -0.70 9.59
N PRO A 41 10.25 -0.41 10.33
CA PRO A 41 11.34 0.43 9.83
C PRO A 41 11.96 -0.17 8.56
N ARG A 42 12.37 0.71 7.64
CA ARG A 42 13.11 0.33 6.44
C ARG A 42 14.34 1.23 6.31
N SER A 43 15.42 0.71 5.75
CA SER A 43 16.56 1.54 5.39
C SER A 43 16.30 2.34 4.11
N PHE A 44 17.02 3.44 3.94
CA PHE A 44 16.95 4.20 2.70
C PHE A 44 17.35 3.35 1.48
N ASP A 45 18.43 2.57 1.59
CA ASP A 45 18.92 1.71 0.51
C ASP A 45 17.88 0.67 0.10
N GLU A 46 17.17 0.09 1.08
CA GLU A 46 16.09 -0.86 0.79
C GLU A 46 14.95 -0.19 0.02
N VAL A 47 14.54 1.01 0.41
CA VAL A 47 13.51 1.77 -0.32
C VAL A 47 14.01 2.10 -1.73
N ALA A 48 15.23 2.60 -1.88
CA ALA A 48 15.81 3.00 -3.15
C ALA A 48 15.90 1.83 -4.15
N ILE A 49 16.33 0.66 -3.71
CA ILE A 49 16.39 -0.54 -4.55
C ILE A 49 14.99 -0.99 -4.99
N HIS A 50 13.97 -0.77 -4.17
CA HIS A 50 12.60 -1.21 -4.42
C HIS A 50 11.71 -0.16 -5.10
N ILE A 51 12.23 1.01 -5.50
CA ILE A 51 11.46 2.06 -6.16
C ILE A 51 10.56 1.53 -7.30
N PRO A 52 11.02 0.63 -8.19
CA PRO A 52 10.16 0.11 -9.27
C PRO A 52 8.91 -0.65 -8.80
N ARG A 53 8.83 -0.98 -7.52
CA ARG A 53 7.68 -1.70 -6.92
C ARG A 53 6.70 -0.75 -6.22
N PHE A 54 7.05 0.54 -6.09
CA PHE A 54 6.21 1.51 -5.41
C PHE A 54 5.24 2.19 -6.36
N LEU A 55 3.99 2.35 -5.88
CA LEU A 55 3.06 3.34 -6.40
C LEU A 55 2.96 4.50 -5.42
N VAL A 56 2.84 5.70 -5.95
CA VAL A 56 2.70 6.93 -5.19
C VAL A 56 1.45 7.70 -5.59
N ALA A 57 0.85 8.38 -4.63
CA ALA A 57 -0.13 9.42 -4.87
C ALA A 57 0.56 10.78 -4.72
N VAL A 58 0.57 11.57 -5.78
CA VAL A 58 1.20 12.88 -5.84
C VAL A 58 0.13 13.95 -5.76
N GLY A 59 0.19 14.76 -4.73
CA GLY A 59 -0.68 15.92 -4.50
C GLY A 59 0.07 17.24 -4.68
N PRO A 60 -0.54 18.37 -4.30
CA PRO A 60 0.04 19.70 -4.46
C PRO A 60 1.37 19.91 -3.72
N THR A 61 1.57 19.18 -2.64
CA THR A 61 2.76 19.31 -1.77
C THR A 61 3.81 18.22 -2.01
N GLY A 62 3.65 17.41 -3.07
CA GLY A 62 4.52 16.26 -3.37
C GLY A 62 3.85 14.92 -3.08
N ILE A 63 4.61 13.91 -2.71
CA ILE A 63 4.10 12.57 -2.42
C ILE A 63 3.30 12.60 -1.12
N ILE A 64 2.01 12.28 -1.22
CA ILE A 64 1.06 12.26 -0.10
C ILE A 64 0.70 10.85 0.37
N ALA A 65 0.95 9.84 -0.46
CA ALA A 65 0.77 8.45 -0.12
C ALA A 65 1.71 7.56 -0.94
N CYS A 66 2.06 6.41 -0.41
CA CYS A 66 2.83 5.39 -1.11
C CYS A 66 2.40 3.98 -0.70
N GLY A 67 2.75 3.00 -1.54
CA GLY A 67 2.62 1.58 -1.25
C GLY A 67 3.49 0.76 -2.18
N GLU A 68 4.15 -0.26 -1.64
CA GLU A 68 4.96 -1.21 -2.40
C GLU A 68 4.15 -2.45 -2.74
N LEU A 69 4.24 -2.92 -3.97
CA LEU A 69 3.80 -4.25 -4.38
C LEU A 69 5.02 -5.18 -4.39
N ALA A 70 5.19 -5.97 -3.34
CA ALA A 70 6.31 -6.88 -3.17
C ALA A 70 5.91 -8.30 -3.60
N GLU A 71 6.74 -8.96 -4.41
CA GLU A 71 6.60 -10.38 -4.69
C GLU A 71 7.11 -11.21 -3.50
N LEU A 72 6.27 -12.08 -2.94
CA LEU A 72 6.66 -13.11 -1.97
C LEU A 72 6.96 -14.45 -2.64
N SER A 73 6.22 -14.76 -3.69
CA SER A 73 6.38 -15.93 -4.55
C SER A 73 5.67 -15.65 -5.88
N PRO A 74 5.87 -16.50 -6.92
CA PRO A 74 5.10 -16.36 -8.17
C PRO A 74 3.58 -16.42 -7.98
N ARG A 75 3.11 -16.83 -6.81
CA ARG A 75 1.68 -16.97 -6.51
C ARG A 75 1.14 -15.91 -5.57
N VAL A 76 1.99 -15.23 -4.80
CA VAL A 76 1.58 -14.32 -3.74
C VAL A 76 2.37 -13.02 -3.82
N ALA A 77 1.66 -11.92 -3.99
CA ALA A 77 2.19 -10.58 -3.80
C ALA A 77 1.72 -9.98 -2.47
N GLU A 78 2.46 -9.04 -1.93
CA GLU A 78 2.15 -8.34 -0.68
C GLU A 78 2.16 -6.83 -0.88
N VAL A 79 1.15 -6.16 -0.33
CA VAL A 79 1.16 -4.70 -0.16
C VAL A 79 1.98 -4.37 1.08
N ARG A 80 3.09 -3.67 0.90
CA ARG A 80 4.00 -3.22 1.97
C ARG A 80 4.10 -1.71 2.02
N SER A 81 4.57 -1.19 3.16
CA SER A 81 4.84 0.23 3.35
C SER A 81 3.67 1.11 2.86
N PHE A 82 2.45 0.65 3.11
CA PHE A 82 1.25 1.33 2.69
C PHE A 82 0.93 2.46 3.67
N VAL A 83 1.12 3.69 3.24
CA VAL A 83 0.99 4.86 4.09
C VAL A 83 0.31 6.01 3.35
N VAL A 84 -0.53 6.74 4.06
CA VAL A 84 -1.10 8.03 3.65
C VAL A 84 -0.67 9.06 4.67
N SER A 85 -0.09 10.17 4.23
CA SER A 85 0.30 11.30 5.07
C SER A 85 -0.88 11.75 5.93
N GLU A 86 -0.62 12.09 7.18
CA GLU A 86 -1.65 12.33 8.19
C GLU A 86 -2.71 13.35 7.74
N GLN A 87 -2.27 14.46 7.17
CA GLN A 87 -3.16 15.54 6.70
C GLN A 87 -4.06 15.13 5.54
N TYR A 88 -3.75 14.02 4.84
CA TYR A 88 -4.54 13.52 3.70
C TYR A 88 -5.34 12.25 4.01
N ARG A 89 -5.32 11.80 5.27
CA ARG A 89 -6.11 10.63 5.71
C ARG A 89 -7.60 10.93 5.68
N LYS A 90 -8.40 9.87 5.58
CA LYS A 90 -9.88 9.90 5.55
C LYS A 90 -10.49 10.64 4.34
N GLN A 91 -9.69 11.00 3.35
CA GLN A 91 -10.11 11.66 2.11
C GLN A 91 -10.24 10.69 0.92
N GLY A 92 -10.06 9.39 1.14
CA GLY A 92 -10.21 8.37 0.10
C GLY A 92 -8.93 8.00 -0.66
N PHE A 93 -7.81 8.71 -0.47
CA PHE A 93 -6.57 8.46 -1.21
C PHE A 93 -5.98 7.07 -0.97
N GLY A 94 -6.07 6.55 0.26
CA GLY A 94 -5.65 5.17 0.54
C GLY A 94 -6.47 4.15 -0.25
N LYS A 95 -7.78 4.35 -0.38
CA LYS A 95 -8.63 3.48 -1.21
C LYS A 95 -8.23 3.55 -2.68
N GLN A 96 -8.01 4.75 -3.21
CA GLN A 96 -7.60 4.95 -4.60
C GLN A 96 -6.25 4.27 -4.87
N LEU A 97 -5.25 4.53 -4.03
CA LEU A 97 -3.91 3.91 -4.15
C LEU A 97 -3.99 2.38 -4.09
N LEU A 98 -4.74 1.81 -3.16
CA LEU A 98 -4.89 0.35 -3.05
C LEU A 98 -5.63 -0.24 -4.26
N THR A 99 -6.58 0.49 -4.86
CA THR A 99 -7.25 0.09 -6.10
C THR A 99 -6.26 0.00 -7.26
N GLU A 100 -5.34 0.95 -7.39
CA GLU A 100 -4.29 0.92 -8.40
C GLU A 100 -3.28 -0.22 -8.15
N ILE A 101 -2.89 -0.45 -6.89
CA ILE A 101 -2.04 -1.60 -6.53
C ILE A 101 -2.72 -2.93 -6.91
N LEU A 102 -4.02 -3.06 -6.68
CA LEU A 102 -4.80 -4.23 -7.12
C LEU A 102 -4.78 -4.39 -8.64
N ALA A 103 -4.89 -3.29 -9.40
CA ALA A 103 -4.83 -3.32 -10.87
C ALA A 103 -3.45 -3.78 -11.36
N VAL A 104 -2.37 -3.26 -10.75
CA VAL A 104 -1.00 -3.68 -11.08
C VAL A 104 -0.78 -5.15 -10.73
N ALA A 105 -1.22 -5.60 -9.55
CA ALA A 105 -1.09 -7.01 -9.15
C ALA A 105 -1.81 -7.96 -10.13
N ARG A 106 -2.98 -7.55 -10.64
CA ARG A 106 -3.69 -8.30 -11.68
C ARG A 106 -2.94 -8.31 -13.01
N SER A 107 -2.39 -7.18 -13.45
CA SER A 107 -1.62 -7.09 -14.70
C SER A 107 -0.34 -7.92 -14.66
N GLN A 108 0.21 -8.14 -13.48
CA GLN A 108 1.35 -9.03 -13.22
C GLN A 108 0.94 -10.48 -13.00
N GLU A 109 -0.35 -10.80 -13.15
CA GLU A 109 -0.93 -12.14 -13.08
C GLU A 109 -0.76 -12.85 -11.72
N PHE A 110 -0.58 -12.12 -10.63
CA PHE A 110 -0.58 -12.72 -9.30
C PHE A 110 -1.95 -13.33 -8.99
N PRO A 111 -2.01 -14.60 -8.52
CA PRO A 111 -3.27 -15.20 -8.07
C PRO A 111 -3.80 -14.60 -6.79
N LEU A 112 -2.91 -14.20 -5.86
CA LEU A 112 -3.25 -13.75 -4.53
C LEU A 112 -2.49 -12.47 -4.17
N LEU A 113 -3.20 -11.48 -3.65
CA LEU A 113 -2.62 -10.31 -3.01
C LEU A 113 -2.88 -10.35 -1.51
N CYS A 114 -1.86 -10.15 -0.69
CA CYS A 114 -2.00 -10.09 0.76
C CYS A 114 -1.48 -8.76 1.32
N ALA A 115 -1.82 -8.49 2.56
CA ALA A 115 -1.21 -7.45 3.37
C ALA A 115 -1.27 -7.83 4.85
N PHE A 116 -0.34 -7.26 5.63
CA PHE A 116 -0.31 -7.36 7.09
C PHE A 116 -0.48 -5.96 7.67
N THR A 117 -1.54 -5.74 8.41
CA THR A 117 -1.94 -4.41 8.85
C THR A 117 -2.56 -4.40 10.24
N HIS A 118 -2.37 -3.31 10.99
CA HIS A 118 -3.09 -3.08 12.25
C HIS A 118 -4.49 -2.52 12.00
N ASN A 119 -4.74 -1.93 10.82
CA ASN A 119 -6.06 -1.39 10.46
C ASN A 119 -6.57 -2.01 9.15
N PRO A 120 -7.34 -3.10 9.20
CA PRO A 120 -7.80 -3.81 8.01
C PRO A 120 -8.97 -3.11 7.28
N ARG A 121 -9.56 -2.05 7.84
CA ARG A 121 -10.80 -1.46 7.33
C ARG A 121 -10.75 -1.07 5.85
N THR A 122 -9.66 -0.44 5.41
CA THR A 122 -9.52 -0.04 3.99
C THR A 122 -9.46 -1.25 3.08
N PHE A 123 -8.75 -2.29 3.49
CA PHE A 123 -8.65 -3.55 2.76
C PHE A 123 -10.00 -4.27 2.67
N ILE A 124 -10.72 -4.40 3.79
CA ILE A 124 -12.04 -5.05 3.83
C ILE A 124 -13.04 -4.33 2.92
N LYS A 125 -13.05 -3.00 2.91
CA LYS A 125 -13.93 -2.22 2.05
C LYS A 125 -13.66 -2.44 0.56
N LEU A 126 -12.47 -2.91 0.19
CA LEU A 126 -12.09 -3.27 -1.18
C LEU A 126 -12.28 -4.76 -1.49
N GLY A 127 -12.77 -5.54 -0.52
CA GLY A 127 -13.11 -6.96 -0.71
C GLY A 127 -12.02 -7.93 -0.24
N PHE A 128 -11.04 -7.48 0.53
CA PHE A 128 -10.11 -8.39 1.21
C PHE A 128 -10.82 -9.13 2.35
N SER A 129 -10.38 -10.35 2.60
CA SER A 129 -10.81 -11.18 3.73
C SER A 129 -9.70 -11.28 4.77
N ILE A 130 -10.07 -11.22 6.06
CA ILE A 130 -9.13 -11.50 7.15
C ILE A 130 -8.93 -13.01 7.21
N VAL A 131 -7.68 -13.44 7.30
CA VAL A 131 -7.29 -14.84 7.37
C VAL A 131 -6.28 -15.07 8.49
N PRO A 132 -6.14 -16.32 8.99
CA PRO A 132 -5.02 -16.68 9.87
C PRO A 132 -3.68 -16.48 9.17
N HIS A 133 -2.66 -16.02 9.90
CA HIS A 133 -1.32 -15.75 9.34
C HIS A 133 -0.71 -16.96 8.62
N HIS A 134 -0.94 -18.17 9.13
CA HIS A 134 -0.41 -19.40 8.55
C HIS A 134 -1.02 -19.78 7.18
N TRP A 135 -2.06 -19.05 6.73
CA TRP A 135 -2.58 -19.20 5.36
C TRP A 135 -1.68 -18.53 4.32
N ILE A 136 -0.68 -17.74 4.77
CA ILE A 136 0.30 -17.09 3.92
C ILE A 136 1.70 -17.57 4.38
N PRO A 137 2.04 -18.84 4.11
CA PRO A 137 3.30 -19.44 4.57
C PRO A 137 4.52 -18.74 3.98
N GLU A 138 4.42 -18.15 2.78
CA GLU A 138 5.47 -17.35 2.16
C GLU A 138 5.89 -16.17 3.05
N LYS A 139 4.92 -15.45 3.59
CA LYS A 139 5.20 -14.33 4.50
C LYS A 139 5.83 -14.80 5.80
N VAL A 140 5.29 -15.88 6.37
CA VAL A 140 5.78 -16.42 7.62
C VAL A 140 7.23 -16.87 7.47
N SER A 141 7.59 -17.58 6.39
CA SER A 141 8.94 -18.07 6.15
C SER A 141 9.95 -16.98 5.82
N ILE A 142 9.55 -15.94 5.07
CA ILE A 142 10.48 -14.89 4.60
C ILE A 142 10.74 -13.84 5.68
N ASN A 143 9.70 -13.39 6.40
CA ASN A 143 9.79 -12.21 7.26
C ASN A 143 9.48 -12.45 8.74
N CYS A 144 8.55 -13.37 9.06
CA CYS A 144 8.06 -13.47 10.44
C CYS A 144 9.07 -14.12 11.37
N HIS A 145 9.87 -15.07 10.90
CA HIS A 145 10.85 -15.76 11.74
C HIS A 145 11.90 -14.83 12.36
N SER A 146 12.31 -13.79 11.63
CA SER A 146 13.27 -12.79 12.09
C SER A 146 12.64 -11.54 12.70
N CYS A 147 11.30 -11.49 12.71
CA CYS A 147 10.59 -10.32 13.22
C CYS A 147 10.63 -10.26 14.76
N VAL A 148 11.10 -9.15 15.31
CA VAL A 148 11.17 -8.93 16.77
C VAL A 148 9.78 -8.97 17.44
N TRP A 149 8.72 -8.76 16.67
CA TRP A 149 7.33 -8.78 17.11
C TRP A 149 6.62 -10.12 16.88
N PHE A 150 7.30 -11.15 16.38
CA PHE A 150 6.70 -12.41 15.97
C PHE A 150 5.72 -13.00 17.01
N ARG A 151 6.11 -13.00 18.29
CA ARG A 151 5.26 -13.52 19.38
C ARG A 151 4.22 -12.52 19.89
N ARG A 152 4.29 -11.27 19.47
CA ARG A 152 3.41 -10.18 19.88
C ARG A 152 2.90 -9.41 18.67
N CYS A 153 2.74 -10.12 17.55
CA CYS A 153 2.21 -9.54 16.33
C CYS A 153 0.71 -9.28 16.50
N HIS A 154 0.32 -8.01 16.44
CA HIS A 154 -1.08 -7.58 16.50
C HIS A 154 -1.63 -7.18 15.12
N GLN A 155 -0.94 -7.55 14.04
CA GLN A 155 -1.39 -7.30 12.68
C GLN A 155 -2.45 -8.34 12.27
N TYR A 156 -3.40 -7.88 11.47
CA TYR A 156 -4.30 -8.75 10.72
C TYR A 156 -3.64 -9.14 9.40
N ALA A 157 -3.68 -10.41 9.05
CA ALA A 157 -3.38 -10.86 7.71
C ALA A 157 -4.67 -10.74 6.88
N VAL A 158 -4.60 -10.06 5.76
CA VAL A 158 -5.71 -9.90 4.83
C VAL A 158 -5.30 -10.38 3.44
N VAL A 159 -6.23 -11.01 2.73
CA VAL A 159 -6.01 -11.56 1.38
C VAL A 159 -7.10 -11.13 0.43
N PHE A 160 -6.73 -10.97 -0.83
CA PHE A 160 -7.62 -10.77 -1.96
C PHE A 160 -7.30 -11.81 -3.05
N ASP A 161 -8.30 -12.62 -3.41
CA ASP A 161 -8.19 -13.54 -4.54
C ASP A 161 -8.36 -12.76 -5.84
N LEU A 162 -7.27 -12.67 -6.61
CA LEU A 162 -7.23 -11.91 -7.86
C LEU A 162 -7.84 -12.70 -9.03
N LYS A 163 -7.98 -14.03 -8.90
CA LYS A 163 -8.54 -14.91 -9.95
C LYS A 163 -10.07 -15.00 -9.90
N SER A 164 -10.68 -14.88 -8.72
CA SER A 164 -12.10 -15.18 -8.52
C SER A 164 -13.08 -14.20 -9.18
N ARG A 165 -12.64 -13.08 -9.76
CA ARG A 165 -13.49 -12.09 -10.43
C ARG A 165 -13.51 -12.13 -11.95
N THR A 166 -12.90 -13.16 -12.59
CA THR A 166 -12.96 -13.28 -14.04
C THR A 166 -14.23 -13.99 -14.52
N SER A 167 -15.14 -14.42 -13.64
CA SER A 167 -16.33 -15.23 -13.97
C SER A 167 -17.68 -14.53 -13.76
N GLN A 168 -17.72 -13.20 -13.74
CA GLN A 168 -18.98 -12.44 -13.78
C GLN A 168 -18.89 -11.33 -14.82
N ALA A 169 -18.99 -11.71 -16.06
CA ALA A 169 -19.33 -10.86 -17.19
C ALA A 169 -20.50 -11.52 -17.92
#